data_787f84e786d34239708e8f9311b34357
#
_entry.id   787f84e786d34239708e8f9311b34357
#
_cell.length_a   1.000
_cell.length_b   1.000
_cell.length_c   1.000
_cell.angle_alpha   90.00
_cell.angle_beta   90.00
_cell.angle_gamma   90.00
#
_symmetry.space_group_name_H-M   'P 1'
#
loop_
_entity.id
_entity.type
_entity.pdbx_description
1 polymer ?
#
loop_
_entity_poly.entity_id
_entity_poly.type
_entity_poly.pdbx_seq_one_letter_code
_entity_poly.pdbx_strand_id
1 'polypeptide(L)'
;LYILSTRPFCKGVVTANTSEQLRTKTWGELGKWKKRCITGHWFEYNNGKGNMNIYHVDHMESWRCDGQTCREENSESFAGLHAANSSPFYIFDEASAVPDKIWEVAEGGLTDGEPFWFAFGNPTRNTGRFRECFRKFKHRWRRRQIDSRLAKMTNKELIEEWRKDYGED
;
A
#
# COMPACT_ATOMS: atom_id res chain seq x y z
N LEU A 1 -3.00 9.93 -1.22
CA LEU A 1 -3.63 11.24 -1.48
C LEU A 1 -3.57 11.61 -2.96
N TYR A 2 -2.42 11.49 -3.64
CA TYR A 2 -2.29 11.87 -5.05
C TYR A 2 -3.41 11.25 -5.93
N ILE A 3 -3.62 9.95 -5.87
CA ILE A 3 -4.68 9.29 -6.64
C ILE A 3 -6.06 9.83 -6.27
N LEU A 4 -6.36 9.93 -4.98
CA LEU A 4 -7.63 10.49 -4.50
C LEU A 4 -7.88 11.91 -5.02
N SER A 5 -6.86 12.75 -5.10
CA SER A 5 -6.98 14.15 -5.53
C SER A 5 -7.00 14.33 -7.05
N THR A 6 -6.52 13.35 -7.83
CA THR A 6 -6.33 13.49 -9.29
C THR A 6 -7.18 12.54 -10.12
N ARG A 7 -7.84 11.57 -9.48
CA ARG A 7 -8.69 10.56 -10.12
C ARG A 7 -10.07 10.56 -9.46
N PRO A 8 -11.01 11.38 -9.94
CA PRO A 8 -12.38 11.39 -9.39
C PRO A 8 -13.01 10.01 -9.40
N PHE A 9 -13.76 9.70 -8.36
CA PHE A 9 -14.44 8.41 -8.17
C PHE A 9 -13.53 7.19 -8.12
N CYS A 10 -12.22 7.39 -7.81
CA CYS A 10 -11.32 6.28 -7.59
C CYS A 10 -11.68 5.50 -6.31
N LYS A 11 -11.43 4.21 -6.33
CA LYS A 11 -11.58 3.33 -5.17
C LYS A 11 -10.25 2.64 -4.87
N GLY A 12 -9.88 2.59 -3.62
CA GLY A 12 -8.61 1.99 -3.23
C GLY A 12 -8.65 1.20 -1.95
N VAL A 13 -7.69 0.31 -1.81
CA VAL A 13 -7.42 -0.43 -0.59
C VAL A 13 -5.94 -0.29 -0.23
N VAL A 14 -5.70 0.06 1.03
CA VAL A 14 -4.37 0.05 1.63
C VAL A 14 -4.32 -1.09 2.64
N THR A 15 -3.31 -1.93 2.56
CA THR A 15 -3.15 -3.05 3.48
C THR A 15 -1.75 -3.13 4.06
N ALA A 16 -1.66 -3.69 5.25
CA ALA A 16 -0.43 -4.09 5.91
C ALA A 16 -0.68 -5.38 6.70
N ASN A 17 0.40 -6.01 7.17
CA ASN A 17 0.34 -7.29 7.85
C ASN A 17 -0.53 -7.26 9.12
N THR A 18 -0.51 -6.16 9.88
CA THR A 18 -1.31 -6.02 11.10
C THR A 18 -2.14 -4.74 11.11
N SER A 19 -3.31 -4.81 11.78
CA SER A 19 -4.17 -3.64 11.96
C SER A 19 -3.46 -2.51 12.72
N GLU A 20 -2.63 -2.85 13.70
CA GLU A 20 -1.90 -1.87 14.50
C GLU A 20 -0.86 -1.13 13.66
N GLN A 21 -0.08 -1.83 12.83
CA GLN A 21 0.88 -1.22 11.92
C GLN A 21 0.18 -0.33 10.90
N LEU A 22 -0.87 -0.84 10.28
CA LEU A 22 -1.66 -0.07 9.33
C LEU A 22 -2.20 1.22 9.96
N ARG A 23 -2.81 1.13 11.14
CA ARG A 23 -3.43 2.25 11.85
C ARG A 23 -2.42 3.29 12.32
N THR A 24 -1.33 2.85 12.93
CA THR A 24 -0.38 3.76 13.60
C THR A 24 0.67 4.33 12.67
N LYS A 25 1.11 3.55 11.68
CA LYS A 25 2.15 3.96 10.72
C LYS A 25 1.51 4.52 9.45
N THR A 26 1.00 3.67 8.59
CA THR A 26 0.54 4.05 7.25
C THR A 26 -0.64 5.02 7.30
N TRP A 27 -1.67 4.68 8.09
CA TRP A 27 -2.87 5.51 8.21
C TRP A 27 -2.61 6.79 9.00
N GLY A 28 -1.79 6.73 10.06
CA GLY A 28 -1.36 7.90 10.81
C GLY A 28 -0.63 8.93 9.94
N GLU A 29 0.28 8.48 9.07
CA GLU A 29 0.95 9.36 8.11
C GLU A 29 -0.01 9.92 7.06
N LEU A 30 -0.96 9.13 6.57
CA LEU A 30 -2.00 9.61 5.67
C LEU A 30 -2.79 10.79 6.27
N GLY A 31 -3.18 10.68 7.54
CA GLY A 31 -3.88 11.75 8.25
C GLY A 31 -3.04 13.03 8.39
N LYS A 32 -1.75 12.88 8.64
CA LYS A 32 -0.79 13.99 8.69
C LYS A 32 -0.69 14.72 7.35
N TRP A 33 -0.54 13.95 6.26
CA TRP A 33 -0.43 14.52 4.92
C TRP A 33 -1.75 15.08 4.40
N LYS A 34 -2.89 14.51 4.80
CA LYS A 34 -4.21 15.09 4.49
C LYS A 34 -4.32 16.53 4.99
N LYS A 35 -3.87 16.80 6.22
CA LYS A 35 -3.89 18.15 6.80
C LYS A 35 -3.03 19.18 6.05
N ARG A 36 -2.02 18.70 5.33
CA ARG A 36 -1.09 19.54 4.54
C ARG A 36 -1.43 19.58 3.04
N CYS A 37 -2.35 18.77 2.60
CA CYS A 37 -2.74 18.66 1.20
C CYS A 37 -3.72 19.78 0.85
N ILE A 38 -3.51 20.45 -0.28
CA ILE A 38 -4.41 21.53 -0.76
C ILE A 38 -5.84 21.03 -0.99
N THR A 39 -6.01 19.76 -1.39
CA THR A 39 -7.30 19.09 -1.58
C THR A 39 -7.78 18.36 -0.32
N GLY A 40 -7.07 18.49 0.80
CA GLY A 40 -7.39 17.77 2.02
C GLY A 40 -8.80 18.03 2.55
N HIS A 41 -9.35 19.21 2.27
CA HIS A 41 -10.72 19.60 2.65
C HIS A 41 -11.80 18.88 1.84
N TRP A 42 -11.47 18.23 0.73
CA TRP A 42 -12.41 17.42 -0.05
C TRP A 42 -12.71 16.08 0.62
N PHE A 43 -11.90 15.65 1.58
CA PHE A 43 -11.95 14.30 2.11
C PHE A 43 -12.19 14.29 3.62
N GLU A 44 -13.08 13.41 4.05
CA GLU A 44 -13.19 12.97 5.44
C GLU A 44 -12.23 11.80 5.69
N TYR A 45 -11.71 11.73 6.93
CA TYR A 45 -10.69 10.75 7.31
C TYR A 45 -11.02 10.13 8.67
N ASN A 46 -11.07 8.81 8.71
CA ASN A 46 -11.29 8.03 9.92
C ASN A 46 -10.11 7.10 10.21
N ASN A 47 -9.68 7.06 11.46
CA ASN A 47 -8.60 6.19 11.97
C ASN A 47 -9.04 5.42 13.21
N GLY A 48 -10.28 4.95 13.24
CA GLY A 48 -10.83 4.12 14.31
C GLY A 48 -10.45 2.64 14.15
N LYS A 49 -10.50 1.90 15.27
CA LYS A 49 -10.34 0.45 15.24
C LYS A 49 -11.49 -0.17 14.43
N GLY A 50 -11.15 -0.85 13.33
CA GLY A 50 -12.15 -1.43 12.41
C GLY A 50 -12.82 -0.41 11.48
N ASN A 51 -12.43 0.86 11.52
CA ASN A 51 -12.96 1.91 10.65
C ASN A 51 -11.82 2.83 10.19
N MET A 52 -11.01 2.32 9.29
CA MET A 52 -9.93 3.08 8.63
C MET A 52 -10.38 3.38 7.20
N ASN A 53 -10.80 4.60 6.93
CA ASN A 53 -11.14 5.03 5.59
C ASN A 53 -10.89 6.52 5.38
N ILE A 54 -10.78 6.90 4.12
CA ILE A 54 -10.76 8.28 3.64
C ILE A 54 -11.67 8.34 2.41
N TYR A 55 -12.58 9.28 2.37
CA TYR A 55 -13.57 9.40 1.30
C TYR A 55 -13.90 10.86 0.99
N HIS A 56 -14.35 11.10 -0.23
CA HIS A 56 -14.81 12.43 -0.64
C HIS A 56 -16.11 12.79 0.07
N VAL A 57 -16.22 14.04 0.56
CA VAL A 57 -17.34 14.49 1.40
C VAL A 57 -18.71 14.31 0.74
N ASP A 58 -18.82 14.50 -0.58
CA ASP A 58 -20.06 14.38 -1.32
C ASP A 58 -20.25 13.01 -2.00
N HIS A 59 -19.22 12.12 -1.97
CA HIS A 59 -19.21 10.86 -2.73
C HIS A 59 -18.66 9.70 -1.92
N MET A 60 -19.12 9.54 -0.69
CA MET A 60 -18.61 8.58 0.28
C MET A 60 -18.53 7.14 -0.26
N GLU A 61 -19.52 6.70 -1.03
CA GLU A 61 -19.61 5.31 -1.50
C GLU A 61 -18.79 5.04 -2.76
N SER A 62 -18.55 6.06 -3.56
CA SER A 62 -17.97 5.91 -4.91
C SER A 62 -16.56 6.48 -5.04
N TRP A 63 -16.10 7.30 -4.10
CA TRP A 63 -14.78 7.93 -4.14
C TRP A 63 -14.09 7.82 -2.78
N ARG A 64 -13.35 6.74 -2.59
CA ARG A 64 -12.82 6.38 -1.28
C ARG A 64 -11.59 5.47 -1.32
N CYS A 65 -10.93 5.37 -0.19
CA CYS A 65 -9.90 4.39 0.08
C CYS A 65 -10.09 3.81 1.48
N ASP A 66 -10.01 2.49 1.60
CA ASP A 66 -10.20 1.75 2.83
C ASP A 66 -8.88 1.12 3.30
N GLY A 67 -8.64 1.16 4.61
CA GLY A 67 -7.56 0.44 5.26
C GLY A 67 -8.05 -0.90 5.80
N GLN A 68 -7.48 -2.00 5.34
CA GLN A 68 -7.84 -3.33 5.82
C GLN A 68 -6.61 -4.24 5.97
N THR A 69 -6.67 -5.18 6.90
CA THR A 69 -5.59 -6.15 7.09
C THR A 69 -5.64 -7.27 6.06
N CYS A 70 -4.47 -7.82 5.72
CA CYS A 70 -4.33 -8.91 4.76
C CYS A 70 -4.18 -10.27 5.47
N ARG A 71 -5.29 -10.93 5.77
CA ARG A 71 -5.32 -12.32 6.25
C ARG A 71 -5.89 -13.21 5.15
N GLU A 72 -5.41 -14.45 5.05
CA GLU A 72 -5.92 -15.39 4.04
C GLU A 72 -7.42 -15.63 4.18
N GLU A 73 -7.92 -15.67 5.43
CA GLU A 73 -9.34 -15.88 5.74
C GLU A 73 -10.24 -14.75 5.23
N ASN A 74 -9.70 -13.55 5.04
CA ASN A 74 -10.45 -12.40 4.52
C ASN A 74 -10.04 -12.00 3.09
N SER A 75 -9.42 -12.91 2.34
CA SER A 75 -8.94 -12.63 0.98
C SER A 75 -10.04 -12.10 0.05
N GLU A 76 -11.26 -12.62 0.18
CA GLU A 76 -12.40 -12.18 -0.61
C GLU A 76 -12.75 -10.69 -0.43
N SER A 77 -12.37 -10.07 0.69
CA SER A 77 -12.57 -8.63 0.91
C SER A 77 -11.71 -7.75 -0.01
N PHE A 78 -10.72 -8.34 -0.67
CA PHE A 78 -9.90 -7.69 -1.71
C PHE A 78 -10.46 -7.88 -3.12
N ALA A 79 -11.47 -8.76 -3.27
CA ALA A 79 -12.18 -8.93 -4.52
C ALA A 79 -13.11 -7.74 -4.80
N GLY A 80 -13.44 -7.53 -6.05
CA GLY A 80 -14.50 -6.58 -6.43
C GLY A 80 -14.18 -5.11 -6.22
N LEU A 81 -12.90 -4.74 -6.12
CA LEU A 81 -12.50 -3.34 -6.16
C LEU A 81 -12.67 -2.81 -7.58
N HIS A 82 -13.92 -2.47 -7.92
CA HIS A 82 -14.23 -1.90 -9.22
C HIS A 82 -14.44 -0.39 -9.10
N ALA A 83 -13.84 0.35 -9.99
CA ALA A 83 -14.02 1.79 -10.15
C ALA A 83 -14.35 2.05 -11.62
N ALA A 84 -15.59 1.75 -12.00
CA ALA A 84 -16.05 1.89 -13.39
C ALA A 84 -15.75 3.30 -13.93
N ASN A 85 -15.01 3.36 -15.04
CA ASN A 85 -14.55 4.60 -15.66
C ASN A 85 -13.62 5.48 -14.81
N SER A 86 -12.97 4.91 -13.79
CA SER A 86 -12.01 5.61 -12.93
C SER A 86 -10.79 4.73 -12.61
N SER A 87 -10.21 4.87 -11.42
CA SER A 87 -8.95 4.24 -11.03
C SER A 87 -9.12 3.36 -9.80
N PRO A 88 -9.23 2.04 -9.95
CA PRO A 88 -9.04 1.13 -8.83
C PRO A 88 -7.56 1.12 -8.43
N PHE A 89 -7.26 1.11 -7.11
CA PHE A 89 -5.88 1.03 -6.69
C PHE A 89 -5.66 0.24 -5.41
N TYR A 90 -4.51 -0.45 -5.37
CA TYR A 90 -4.01 -1.11 -4.17
C TYR A 90 -2.68 -0.51 -3.71
N ILE A 91 -2.50 -0.44 -2.40
CA ILE A 91 -1.23 -0.11 -1.75
C ILE A 91 -0.94 -1.19 -0.72
N PHE A 92 0.08 -2.00 -0.97
CA PHE A 92 0.55 -3.03 -0.07
C PHE A 92 1.78 -2.51 0.68
N ASP A 93 1.62 -2.24 1.96
CA ASP A 93 2.70 -1.91 2.87
C ASP A 93 3.23 -3.20 3.52
N GLU A 94 4.54 -3.29 3.74
CA GLU A 94 5.20 -4.53 4.14
C GLU A 94 4.87 -5.73 3.21
N ALA A 95 4.89 -5.47 1.92
CA ALA A 95 4.36 -6.34 0.87
C ALA A 95 4.96 -7.76 0.86
N SER A 96 6.17 -7.97 1.40
CA SER A 96 6.78 -9.30 1.56
C SER A 96 6.02 -10.20 2.54
N ALA A 97 5.24 -9.62 3.45
CA ALA A 97 4.44 -10.36 4.42
C ALA A 97 2.99 -10.62 3.96
N VAL A 98 2.54 -9.97 2.88
CA VAL A 98 1.19 -10.15 2.33
C VAL A 98 1.07 -11.55 1.72
N PRO A 99 0.09 -12.36 2.15
CA PRO A 99 -0.15 -13.71 1.61
C PRO A 99 -0.39 -13.71 0.11
N ASP A 100 0.16 -14.70 -0.60
CA ASP A 100 0.03 -14.81 -2.07
C ASP A 100 -1.43 -14.84 -2.54
N LYS A 101 -2.33 -15.41 -1.75
CA LYS A 101 -3.77 -15.43 -2.03
C LYS A 101 -4.37 -14.03 -2.16
N ILE A 102 -3.91 -13.07 -1.34
CA ILE A 102 -4.35 -11.67 -1.40
C ILE A 102 -3.92 -11.03 -2.74
N TRP A 103 -2.69 -11.32 -3.19
CA TRP A 103 -2.20 -10.84 -4.48
C TRP A 103 -3.04 -11.37 -5.64
N GLU A 104 -3.41 -12.65 -5.61
CA GLU A 104 -4.23 -13.28 -6.64
C GLU A 104 -5.61 -12.64 -6.73
N VAL A 105 -6.26 -12.46 -5.59
CA VAL A 105 -7.61 -11.86 -5.53
C VAL A 105 -7.58 -10.39 -5.95
N ALA A 106 -6.60 -9.62 -5.45
CA ALA A 106 -6.44 -8.20 -5.79
C ALA A 106 -6.18 -7.98 -7.29
N GLU A 107 -5.48 -8.90 -7.96
CA GLU A 107 -5.22 -8.83 -9.40
C GLU A 107 -6.51 -8.79 -10.23
N GLY A 108 -7.55 -9.51 -9.78
CA GLY A 108 -8.87 -9.48 -10.41
C GLY A 108 -9.59 -8.13 -10.34
N GLY A 109 -9.34 -7.35 -9.30
CA GLY A 109 -9.92 -6.01 -9.12
C GLY A 109 -9.31 -4.92 -10.01
N LEU A 110 -8.22 -5.22 -10.71
CA LEU A 110 -7.48 -4.25 -11.54
C LEU A 110 -7.78 -4.39 -13.05
N THR A 111 -8.94 -4.92 -13.39
CA THR A 111 -9.34 -5.17 -14.78
C THR A 111 -10.04 -3.99 -15.44
N ASP A 112 -10.42 -2.96 -14.67
CA ASP A 112 -11.17 -1.80 -15.14
C ASP A 112 -10.35 -0.50 -15.07
N GLY A 113 -10.69 0.46 -15.93
CA GLY A 113 -10.23 1.84 -15.88
C GLY A 113 -8.71 2.00 -15.97
N GLU A 114 -8.16 2.91 -15.16
CA GLU A 114 -6.71 3.18 -15.03
C GLU A 114 -6.21 2.59 -13.69
N PRO A 115 -5.85 1.31 -13.62
CA PRO A 115 -5.51 0.68 -12.35
C PRO A 115 -4.12 1.07 -11.85
N PHE A 116 -3.97 1.20 -10.53
CA PHE A 116 -2.67 1.37 -9.89
C PHE A 116 -2.44 0.30 -8.83
N TRP A 117 -1.22 -0.22 -8.79
CA TRP A 117 -0.79 -1.11 -7.73
C TRP A 117 0.59 -0.73 -7.22
N PHE A 118 0.68 -0.42 -5.94
CA PHE A 118 1.93 -0.10 -5.25
C PHE A 118 2.23 -1.18 -4.21
N ALA A 119 3.46 -1.65 -4.19
CA ALA A 119 3.92 -2.63 -3.22
C ALA A 119 5.26 -2.15 -2.65
N PHE A 120 5.29 -1.92 -1.37
CA PHE A 120 6.45 -1.45 -0.63
C PHE A 120 6.82 -2.48 0.43
N GLY A 121 8.10 -2.75 0.63
CA GLY A 121 8.54 -3.67 1.67
C GLY A 121 10.02 -3.97 1.59
N ASN A 122 10.53 -4.54 2.67
CA ASN A 122 11.85 -5.12 2.72
C ASN A 122 11.82 -6.56 2.17
N PRO A 123 12.86 -7.06 1.53
CA PRO A 123 12.94 -8.41 0.99
C PRO A 123 13.21 -9.44 2.11
N THR A 124 12.25 -9.60 3.04
CA THR A 124 12.39 -10.48 4.22
C THR A 124 12.19 -11.96 3.91
N ARG A 125 11.75 -12.29 2.71
CA ARG A 125 11.49 -13.68 2.27
C ARG A 125 12.11 -13.92 0.89
N ASN A 126 12.67 -15.12 0.71
CA ASN A 126 13.19 -15.56 -0.59
C ASN A 126 12.14 -16.28 -1.44
N THR A 127 10.86 -16.23 -1.05
CA THR A 127 9.70 -16.80 -1.73
C THR A 127 8.55 -15.81 -1.71
N GLY A 128 7.46 -16.13 -2.42
CA GLY A 128 6.21 -15.38 -2.41
C GLY A 128 6.11 -14.31 -3.51
N ARG A 129 4.89 -13.79 -3.67
CA ARG A 129 4.49 -12.93 -4.79
C ARG A 129 5.31 -11.62 -4.86
N PHE A 130 5.64 -11.02 -3.72
CA PHE A 130 6.47 -9.80 -3.70
C PHE A 130 7.84 -10.02 -4.33
N ARG A 131 8.52 -11.14 -4.01
CA ARG A 131 9.78 -11.52 -4.65
C ARG A 131 9.61 -11.71 -6.16
N GLU A 132 8.53 -12.35 -6.58
CA GLU A 132 8.27 -12.61 -7.99
C GLU A 132 8.04 -11.32 -8.81
N CYS A 133 7.66 -10.20 -8.19
CA CYS A 133 7.64 -8.88 -8.83
C CYS A 133 9.03 -8.45 -9.33
N PHE A 134 10.10 -8.94 -8.70
CA PHE A 134 11.49 -8.70 -9.10
C PHE A 134 12.05 -9.79 -10.02
N ARG A 135 11.37 -10.93 -10.19
CA ARG A 135 11.81 -12.09 -10.97
C ARG A 135 10.84 -12.45 -12.11
N LYS A 136 9.95 -13.40 -11.87
CA LYS A 136 9.03 -13.95 -12.90
C LYS A 136 8.13 -12.86 -13.51
N PHE A 137 7.61 -11.96 -12.66
CA PHE A 137 6.69 -10.90 -13.08
C PHE A 137 7.37 -9.54 -13.28
N LYS A 138 8.70 -9.52 -13.38
CA LYS A 138 9.47 -8.27 -13.53
C LYS A 138 9.03 -7.39 -14.69
N HIS A 139 8.47 -7.97 -15.74
CA HIS A 139 7.97 -7.26 -16.92
C HIS A 139 6.67 -6.48 -16.66
N ARG A 140 5.94 -6.82 -15.60
CA ARG A 140 4.67 -6.19 -15.19
C ARG A 140 4.84 -5.06 -14.17
N TRP A 141 6.06 -4.90 -13.60
CA TRP A 141 6.31 -4.00 -12.49
C TRP A 141 7.42 -2.99 -12.79
N ARG A 142 7.14 -1.71 -12.49
CA ARG A 142 8.19 -0.70 -12.36
C ARG A 142 8.84 -0.87 -10.99
N ARG A 143 10.06 -1.36 -10.96
CA ARG A 143 10.78 -1.74 -9.74
C ARG A 143 11.80 -0.70 -9.35
N ARG A 144 11.95 -0.49 -8.05
CA ARG A 144 13.03 0.31 -7.47
C ARG A 144 13.55 -0.41 -6.23
N GLN A 145 14.84 -0.61 -6.17
CA GLN A 145 15.54 -1.04 -4.97
C GLN A 145 16.22 0.17 -4.35
N ILE A 146 16.06 0.33 -3.04
CA ILE A 146 16.69 1.40 -2.27
C ILE A 146 17.64 0.74 -1.30
N ASP A 147 18.93 1.01 -1.48
CA ASP A 147 19.97 0.57 -0.56
C ASP A 147 20.07 1.59 0.58
N SER A 148 19.85 1.15 1.81
CA SER A 148 19.92 2.00 3.00
C SER A 148 21.31 2.59 3.22
N ARG A 149 22.36 1.92 2.74
CA ARG A 149 23.75 2.42 2.77
C ARG A 149 23.92 3.67 1.92
N LEU A 150 23.12 3.84 0.87
CA LEU A 150 23.17 4.96 -0.06
C LEU A 150 22.10 6.03 0.21
N ALA A 151 21.08 5.71 1.00
CA ALA A 151 19.99 6.62 1.31
C ALA A 151 20.46 7.78 2.20
N LYS A 152 20.07 9.03 1.89
CA LYS A 152 20.58 10.23 2.56
C LYS A 152 20.19 10.35 4.04
N MET A 153 19.04 9.76 4.44
CA MET A 153 18.45 9.92 5.76
C MET A 153 18.74 8.76 6.73
N THR A 154 19.60 7.82 6.35
CA THR A 154 19.99 6.69 7.19
C THR A 154 21.24 6.99 8.02
N ASN A 155 21.33 6.42 9.22
CA ASN A 155 22.52 6.45 10.04
C ASN A 155 23.57 5.47 9.48
N LYS A 156 24.61 6.02 8.84
CA LYS A 156 25.66 5.24 8.15
C LYS A 156 26.56 4.49 9.14
N GLU A 157 26.87 5.11 10.27
CA GLU A 157 27.72 4.53 11.30
C GLU A 157 27.07 3.27 11.87
N LEU A 158 25.79 3.36 12.23
CA LEU A 158 25.03 2.22 12.73
C LEU A 158 24.88 1.10 11.68
N ILE A 159 24.68 1.43 10.41
CA ILE A 159 24.63 0.42 9.34
C ILE A 159 25.97 -0.29 9.19
N GLU A 160 27.07 0.43 9.32
CA GLU A 160 28.41 -0.15 9.24
C GLU A 160 28.74 -1.04 10.46
N GLU A 161 28.27 -0.67 11.66
CA GLU A 161 28.33 -1.56 12.83
C GLU A 161 27.57 -2.86 12.60
N TRP A 162 26.32 -2.76 12.11
CA TRP A 162 25.52 -3.96 11.79
C TRP A 162 26.17 -4.84 10.72
N ARG A 163 26.82 -4.23 9.71
CA ARG A 163 27.56 -4.98 8.70
C ARG A 163 28.70 -5.80 9.32
N LYS A 164 29.38 -5.25 10.30
CA LYS A 164 30.44 -5.97 11.03
C LYS A 164 29.90 -7.10 11.91
N ASP A 165 28.75 -6.88 12.54
CA ASP A 165 28.15 -7.82 13.46
C ASP A 165 27.42 -8.97 12.78
N TYR A 166 26.74 -8.70 11.69
CA TYR A 166 25.83 -9.64 11.01
C TYR A 166 26.29 -10.08 9.61
N GLY A 167 27.32 -9.47 9.05
CA GLY A 167 27.80 -9.75 7.69
C GLY A 167 27.17 -8.82 6.65
N GLU A 168 27.40 -9.15 5.36
CA GLU A 168 26.95 -8.31 4.24
C GLU A 168 25.56 -8.66 3.69
N ASP A 169 24.86 -9.65 4.26
CA ASP A 169 23.54 -10.10 3.79
C ASP A 169 22.38 -9.21 4.25
#